data_63684cf9d40ba7f5442d09fe2f1f3254
#
_entry.id   63684cf9d40ba7f5442d09fe2f1f3254
#
_cell.length_a   1.000
_cell.length_b   1.000
_cell.length_c   1.000
_cell.angle_alpha   90.00
_cell.angle_beta   90.00
_cell.angle_gamma   90.00
#
_symmetry.space_group_name_H-M   'P 1'
#
loop_
_entity.id
_entity.type
_entity.pdbx_description
1 polymer ?
#
loop_
_entity_poly.entity_id
_entity_poly.type
_entity_poly.pdbx_seq_one_letter_code
_entity_poly.pdbx_strand_id
1 'polypeptide(L)'
;ALVRWKEGLSQTHAPASVNSMLAAVNGFLRFMGWREMAVKLLKIQRPLFCDEERELSRAEYIRLVHAAQKAGDLRLSLLLQTICATGIRVSELPFITAEAVAAGRAVIVGKGKRRTVFLPEKLCRLLQKYLHKQKKTAGAVFTTRTGRPMDRSNIWRAMKALCERAGVARGKVFPHNLRHLFARTYYAAEKDLSRLADLLGHSNINTTRIYTIESGTVHARQIGRMGLVIT
;
A
#
# COMPACT_ATOMS: atom_id res chain seq x y z
N ALA A 1 30.23 -0.64 -22.77
CA ALA A 1 28.87 -0.99 -23.21
C ALA A 1 27.81 -0.65 -22.14
N LEU A 2 27.93 -1.17 -20.87
CA LEU A 2 26.93 -0.99 -19.80
C LEU A 2 26.73 0.45 -19.32
N VAL A 3 27.78 1.28 -19.32
CA VAL A 3 27.67 2.70 -18.96
C VAL A 3 26.81 3.44 -19.98
N ARG A 4 27.06 3.27 -21.28
CA ARG A 4 26.24 3.86 -22.35
C ARG A 4 24.78 3.39 -22.28
N TRP A 5 24.57 2.08 -21.99
CA TRP A 5 23.22 1.56 -21.78
C TRP A 5 22.50 2.22 -20.60
N LYS A 6 23.18 2.42 -19.46
CA LYS A 6 22.65 3.18 -18.33
C LYS A 6 22.28 4.62 -18.71
N GLU A 7 23.13 5.30 -19.46
CA GLU A 7 22.87 6.67 -19.95
C GLU A 7 21.61 6.71 -20.83
N GLY A 8 21.49 5.80 -21.80
CA GLY A 8 20.30 5.69 -22.63
C GLY A 8 19.02 5.40 -21.84
N LEU A 9 19.06 4.50 -20.85
CA LEU A 9 17.93 4.25 -19.96
C LEU A 9 17.54 5.50 -19.15
N SER A 10 18.52 6.29 -18.72
CA SER A 10 18.29 7.49 -17.90
C SER A 10 17.54 8.59 -18.66
N GLN A 11 17.59 8.57 -19.99
CA GLN A 11 16.85 9.53 -20.85
C GLN A 11 15.37 9.17 -21.00
N THR A 12 15.03 7.88 -20.89
CA THR A 12 13.68 7.37 -21.21
C THR A 12 12.92 6.81 -20.01
N HIS A 13 13.59 6.54 -18.90
CA HIS A 13 12.99 5.89 -17.74
C HIS A 13 13.23 6.68 -16.45
N ALA A 14 12.29 6.55 -15.51
CA ALA A 14 12.46 7.11 -14.16
C ALA A 14 13.67 6.49 -13.44
N PRO A 15 14.43 7.26 -12.64
CA PRO A 15 15.64 6.78 -11.96
C PRO A 15 15.45 5.50 -11.14
N ALA A 16 14.29 5.31 -10.50
CA ALA A 16 13.97 4.10 -9.76
C ALA A 16 13.84 2.86 -10.67
N SER A 17 13.26 3.02 -11.87
CA SER A 17 13.16 1.96 -12.87
C SER A 17 14.53 1.59 -13.41
N VAL A 18 15.36 2.59 -13.73
CA VAL A 18 16.76 2.39 -14.15
C VAL A 18 17.52 1.59 -13.10
N ASN A 19 17.42 1.98 -11.83
CA ASN A 19 18.09 1.27 -10.74
C ASN A 19 17.60 -0.18 -10.58
N SER A 20 16.34 -0.45 -10.83
CA SER A 20 15.82 -1.83 -10.81
C SER A 20 16.41 -2.68 -11.92
N MET A 21 16.54 -2.12 -13.13
CA MET A 21 17.18 -2.80 -14.27
C MET A 21 18.69 -3.03 -14.02
N LEU A 22 19.38 -2.00 -13.52
CA LEU A 22 20.80 -2.11 -13.15
C LEU A 22 21.03 -3.12 -12.04
N ALA A 23 20.15 -3.20 -11.05
CA ALA A 23 20.26 -4.19 -9.97
C ALA A 23 20.16 -5.63 -10.50
N ALA A 24 19.25 -5.87 -11.46
CA ALA A 24 19.13 -7.18 -12.12
C ALA A 24 20.39 -7.54 -12.89
N VAL A 25 20.92 -6.63 -13.71
CA VAL A 25 22.16 -6.83 -14.48
C VAL A 25 23.36 -7.02 -13.53
N ASN A 26 23.51 -6.20 -12.52
CA ASN A 26 24.58 -6.35 -11.52
C ASN A 26 24.47 -7.68 -10.75
N GLY A 27 23.24 -8.16 -10.52
CA GLY A 27 23.00 -9.47 -9.95
C GLY A 27 23.52 -10.60 -10.85
N PHE A 28 23.22 -10.53 -12.14
CA PHE A 28 23.71 -11.46 -13.14
C PHE A 28 25.25 -11.43 -13.27
N LEU A 29 25.86 -10.24 -13.34
CA LEU A 29 27.32 -10.09 -13.41
C LEU A 29 28.00 -10.71 -12.19
N ARG A 30 27.46 -10.52 -11.00
CA ARG A 30 27.98 -11.16 -9.77
C ARG A 30 27.87 -12.67 -9.82
N PHE A 31 26.79 -13.21 -10.36
CA PHE A 31 26.61 -14.64 -10.55
C PHE A 31 27.64 -15.22 -11.50
N MET A 32 27.97 -14.52 -12.60
CA MET A 32 29.00 -14.92 -13.58
C MET A 32 30.45 -14.70 -13.09
N GLY A 33 30.63 -14.12 -11.88
CA GLY A 33 31.96 -13.79 -11.37
C GLY A 33 32.55 -12.49 -11.89
N TRP A 34 31.84 -11.72 -12.74
CA TRP A 34 32.30 -10.49 -13.39
C TRP A 34 31.95 -9.24 -12.56
N ARG A 35 32.38 -9.23 -11.30
CA ARG A 35 32.02 -8.20 -10.32
C ARG A 35 32.54 -6.81 -10.69
N GLU A 36 33.70 -6.76 -11.35
CA GLU A 36 34.36 -5.54 -11.83
C GLU A 36 33.56 -4.82 -12.92
N MET A 37 32.68 -5.54 -13.63
CA MET A 37 31.81 -4.98 -14.65
C MET A 37 30.54 -4.33 -14.09
N ALA A 38 30.31 -4.44 -12.78
CA ALA A 38 29.11 -3.89 -12.16
C ALA A 38 29.06 -2.36 -12.24
N VAL A 39 27.89 -1.84 -12.60
CA VAL A 39 27.67 -0.39 -12.78
C VAL A 39 27.03 0.21 -11.53
N LYS A 40 27.55 1.36 -11.09
CA LYS A 40 26.99 2.09 -9.95
C LYS A 40 25.54 2.52 -10.24
N LEU A 41 24.66 2.31 -9.27
CA LEU A 41 23.28 2.78 -9.32
C LEU A 41 23.21 4.31 -9.35
N LEU A 42 22.12 4.85 -9.89
CA LEU A 42 21.82 6.27 -9.83
C LEU A 42 21.54 6.69 -8.38
N LYS A 43 22.09 7.81 -7.96
CA LYS A 43 21.72 8.43 -6.69
C LYS A 43 20.31 8.99 -6.83
N ILE A 44 19.38 8.52 -6.03
CA ILE A 44 18.00 9.02 -6.00
C ILE A 44 17.83 9.85 -4.74
N GLN A 45 17.63 11.15 -4.93
CA GLN A 45 17.24 12.02 -3.84
C GLN A 45 15.77 11.71 -3.48
N ARG A 46 15.52 11.37 -2.23
CA ARG A 46 14.15 11.18 -1.76
C ARG A 46 13.46 12.53 -1.64
N PRO A 47 12.21 12.67 -2.09
CA PRO A 47 11.46 13.91 -1.89
C PRO A 47 11.36 14.20 -0.40
N LEU A 48 11.60 15.46 -0.02
CA LEU A 48 11.47 15.94 1.37
C LEU A 48 9.99 16.10 1.78
N PHE A 49 9.11 16.28 0.80
CA PHE A 49 7.68 16.50 1.03
C PHE A 49 6.85 15.46 0.28
N CYS A 50 5.69 15.10 0.83
CA CYS A 50 4.77 14.24 0.12
C CYS A 50 4.03 15.05 -0.97
N ASP A 51 3.74 14.36 -2.06
CA ASP A 51 2.91 14.88 -3.15
C ASP A 51 1.44 14.59 -2.80
N GLU A 52 0.76 15.57 -2.19
CA GLU A 52 -0.64 15.45 -1.78
C GLU A 52 -1.58 15.13 -2.95
N GLU A 53 -1.21 15.52 -4.17
CA GLU A 53 -2.00 15.24 -5.36
C GLU A 53 -2.02 13.75 -5.71
N ARG A 54 -1.01 12.99 -5.28
CA ARG A 54 -0.94 11.53 -5.49
C ARG A 54 -1.52 10.73 -4.34
N GLU A 55 -1.74 11.36 -3.20
CA GLU A 55 -2.19 10.69 -1.99
C GLU A 55 -3.72 10.64 -1.92
N LEU A 56 -4.24 9.49 -1.48
CA LEU A 56 -5.67 9.31 -1.24
C LEU A 56 -6.05 9.94 0.11
N SER A 57 -6.98 10.88 0.12
CA SER A 57 -7.51 11.46 1.34
C SER A 57 -8.57 10.55 1.98
N ARG A 58 -8.86 10.77 3.27
CA ARG A 58 -9.95 10.06 3.98
C ARG A 58 -11.31 10.32 3.34
N ALA A 59 -11.58 11.54 2.89
CA ALA A 59 -12.84 11.90 2.23
C ALA A 59 -12.99 11.16 0.89
N GLU A 60 -11.92 11.09 0.08
CA GLU A 60 -11.90 10.35 -1.17
C GLU A 60 -12.12 8.84 -0.95
N TYR A 61 -11.47 8.27 0.07
CA TYR A 61 -11.68 6.87 0.47
C TYR A 61 -13.14 6.59 0.84
N ILE A 62 -13.77 7.46 1.63
CA ILE A 62 -15.19 7.33 2.00
C ILE A 62 -16.08 7.35 0.75
N ARG A 63 -15.82 8.25 -0.20
CA ARG A 63 -16.56 8.29 -1.47
C ARG A 63 -16.41 7.02 -2.29
N LEU A 64 -15.21 6.41 -2.34
CA LEU A 64 -14.98 5.12 -3.01
C LEU A 64 -15.77 3.99 -2.37
N VAL A 65 -15.78 3.92 -1.03
CA VAL A 65 -16.56 2.91 -0.29
C VAL A 65 -18.06 3.06 -0.58
N HIS A 66 -18.58 4.29 -0.53
CA HIS A 66 -19.99 4.56 -0.81
C HIS A 66 -20.34 4.31 -2.29
N ALA A 67 -19.45 4.64 -3.22
CA ALA A 67 -19.67 4.35 -4.64
C ALA A 67 -19.77 2.83 -4.90
N ALA A 68 -18.94 2.03 -4.24
CA ALA A 68 -19.02 0.57 -4.31
C ALA A 68 -20.34 0.05 -3.72
N GLN A 69 -20.79 0.59 -2.58
CA GLN A 69 -22.07 0.23 -1.95
C GLN A 69 -23.26 0.58 -2.86
N LYS A 70 -23.30 1.81 -3.40
CA LYS A 70 -24.35 2.25 -4.33
C LYS A 70 -24.39 1.44 -5.62
N ALA A 71 -23.24 0.92 -6.07
CA ALA A 71 -23.14 0.01 -7.22
C ALA A 71 -23.57 -1.43 -6.89
N GLY A 72 -23.94 -1.73 -5.65
CA GLY A 72 -24.28 -3.10 -5.21
C GLY A 72 -23.05 -4.02 -5.03
N ASP A 73 -21.83 -3.53 -5.23
CA ASP A 73 -20.61 -4.33 -5.05
C ASP A 73 -20.12 -4.25 -3.58
N LEU A 74 -20.87 -4.97 -2.71
CA LEU A 74 -20.53 -5.07 -1.30
C LEU A 74 -19.15 -5.73 -1.09
N ARG A 75 -18.78 -6.68 -1.95
CA ARG A 75 -17.46 -7.33 -1.90
C ARG A 75 -16.33 -6.30 -2.07
N LEU A 76 -16.41 -5.45 -3.10
CA LEU A 76 -15.42 -4.41 -3.34
C LEU A 76 -15.39 -3.39 -2.20
N SER A 77 -16.55 -2.95 -1.72
CA SER A 77 -16.66 -2.04 -0.57
C SER A 77 -15.93 -2.61 0.66
N LEU A 78 -16.16 -3.88 1.00
CA LEU A 78 -15.51 -4.54 2.13
C LEU A 78 -14.02 -4.77 1.90
N LEU A 79 -13.61 -5.06 0.67
CA LEU A 79 -12.20 -5.20 0.30
C LEU A 79 -11.44 -3.89 0.52
N LEU A 80 -11.99 -2.75 0.07
CA LEU A 80 -11.41 -1.43 0.30
C LEU A 80 -11.26 -1.15 1.80
N GLN A 81 -12.31 -1.43 2.57
CA GLN A 81 -12.31 -1.27 4.03
C GLN A 81 -11.28 -2.18 4.71
N THR A 82 -11.15 -3.43 4.26
CA THR A 82 -10.18 -4.37 4.82
C THR A 82 -8.75 -3.87 4.63
N ILE A 83 -8.36 -3.45 3.42
CA ILE A 83 -7.01 -2.92 3.17
C ILE A 83 -6.78 -1.66 3.99
N CYS A 84 -7.74 -0.73 4.01
CA CYS A 84 -7.60 0.55 4.69
C CYS A 84 -7.62 0.44 6.22
N ALA A 85 -8.31 -0.55 6.80
CA ALA A 85 -8.40 -0.73 8.24
C ALA A 85 -7.28 -1.59 8.83
N THR A 86 -6.55 -2.36 8.01
CA THR A 86 -5.53 -3.29 8.46
C THR A 86 -4.14 -3.01 7.90
N GLY A 87 -4.05 -2.17 6.87
CA GLY A 87 -2.79 -1.87 6.18
C GLY A 87 -2.16 -3.07 5.46
N ILE A 88 -2.88 -4.18 5.22
CA ILE A 88 -2.34 -5.34 4.50
C ILE A 88 -2.01 -5.02 3.04
N ARG A 89 -1.10 -5.78 2.46
CA ARG A 89 -0.82 -5.73 1.02
C ARG A 89 -1.94 -6.43 0.25
N VAL A 90 -2.20 -6.01 -0.98
CA VAL A 90 -3.19 -6.66 -1.83
C VAL A 90 -2.94 -8.17 -2.02
N SER A 91 -1.68 -8.58 -2.09
CA SER A 91 -1.28 -9.99 -2.17
C SER A 91 -1.53 -10.80 -0.90
N GLU A 92 -1.82 -10.11 0.22
CA GLU A 92 -2.10 -10.73 1.52
C GLU A 92 -3.61 -10.92 1.77
N LEU A 93 -4.47 -10.38 0.90
CA LEU A 93 -5.92 -10.55 1.00
C LEU A 93 -6.39 -12.02 1.08
N PRO A 94 -5.76 -13.00 0.42
CA PRO A 94 -6.14 -14.41 0.57
C PRO A 94 -6.04 -14.95 2.01
N PHE A 95 -5.21 -14.33 2.87
CA PHE A 95 -5.11 -14.70 4.29
C PHE A 95 -6.27 -14.16 5.14
N ILE A 96 -7.09 -13.27 4.60
CA ILE A 96 -8.35 -12.86 5.24
C ILE A 96 -9.38 -13.94 4.92
N THR A 97 -9.45 -14.93 5.79
CA THR A 97 -10.34 -16.09 5.66
C THR A 97 -11.52 -15.98 6.63
N ALA A 98 -12.53 -16.85 6.46
CA ALA A 98 -13.66 -16.92 7.38
C ALA A 98 -13.20 -17.20 8.82
N GLU A 99 -12.22 -18.08 8.98
CA GLU A 99 -11.62 -18.44 10.25
C GLU A 99 -10.86 -17.25 10.86
N ALA A 100 -10.10 -16.49 10.05
CA ALA A 100 -9.41 -15.29 10.48
C ALA A 100 -10.39 -14.21 10.95
N VAL A 101 -11.53 -14.07 10.27
CA VAL A 101 -12.59 -13.13 10.64
C VAL A 101 -13.26 -13.56 11.96
N ALA A 102 -13.51 -14.85 12.17
CA ALA A 102 -14.03 -15.37 13.44
C ALA A 102 -13.06 -15.16 14.60
N ALA A 103 -11.73 -15.34 14.35
CA ALA A 103 -10.68 -15.16 15.34
C ALA A 103 -10.30 -13.68 15.58
N GLY A 104 -10.81 -12.71 14.79
CA GLY A 104 -10.45 -11.30 14.87
C GLY A 104 -8.99 -10.99 14.45
N ARG A 105 -8.30 -11.95 13.86
CA ARG A 105 -6.89 -11.83 13.44
C ARG A 105 -6.54 -12.77 12.30
N ALA A 106 -5.68 -12.32 11.40
CA ALA A 106 -5.13 -13.11 10.31
C ALA A 106 -3.63 -13.31 10.51
N VAL A 107 -3.12 -14.51 10.23
CA VAL A 107 -1.69 -14.81 10.23
C VAL A 107 -1.20 -14.76 8.80
N ILE A 108 -0.39 -13.75 8.48
CA ILE A 108 0.22 -13.58 7.16
C ILE A 108 1.55 -14.31 7.14
N VAL A 109 1.73 -15.23 6.19
CA VAL A 109 2.98 -15.96 5.98
C VAL A 109 3.54 -15.58 4.60
N GLY A 110 4.80 -15.17 4.55
CA GLY A 110 5.45 -14.84 3.28
C GLY A 110 6.94 -14.57 3.43
N LYS A 111 7.74 -15.03 2.47
CA LYS A 111 9.20 -14.85 2.41
C LYS A 111 9.91 -15.22 3.73
N GLY A 112 9.52 -16.33 4.35
CA GLY A 112 10.10 -16.84 5.60
C GLY A 112 9.70 -16.06 6.87
N LYS A 113 8.79 -15.10 6.76
CA LYS A 113 8.32 -14.30 7.91
C LYS A 113 6.84 -14.56 8.19
N ARG A 114 6.49 -14.55 9.47
CA ARG A 114 5.10 -14.58 9.93
C ARG A 114 4.78 -13.30 10.68
N ARG A 115 3.62 -12.71 10.42
CA ARG A 115 3.09 -11.62 11.23
C ARG A 115 1.59 -11.78 11.44
N THR A 116 1.12 -11.33 12.58
CA THR A 116 -0.30 -11.27 12.88
C THR A 116 -0.85 -9.90 12.48
N VAL A 117 -1.99 -9.90 11.82
CA VAL A 117 -2.76 -8.70 11.48
C VAL A 117 -4.07 -8.76 12.25
N PHE A 118 -4.33 -7.76 13.09
CA PHE A 118 -5.57 -7.64 13.83
C PHE A 118 -6.67 -7.06 12.95
N LEU A 119 -7.86 -7.62 13.02
CA LEU A 119 -9.05 -7.15 12.31
C LEU A 119 -9.91 -6.37 13.32
N PRO A 120 -10.19 -5.07 13.06
CA PRO A 120 -11.08 -4.32 13.93
C PRO A 120 -12.46 -5.00 14.06
N GLU A 121 -13.04 -4.98 15.25
CA GLU A 121 -14.31 -5.67 15.54
C GLU A 121 -15.44 -5.27 14.60
N LYS A 122 -15.55 -3.97 14.29
CA LYS A 122 -16.53 -3.47 13.32
C LYS A 122 -16.33 -4.08 11.92
N LEU A 123 -15.09 -4.28 11.49
CA LEU A 123 -14.78 -4.94 10.22
C LEU A 123 -15.16 -6.42 10.28
N CYS A 124 -14.83 -7.12 11.37
CA CYS A 124 -15.20 -8.53 11.56
C CYS A 124 -16.71 -8.72 11.45
N ARG A 125 -17.50 -7.88 12.12
CA ARG A 125 -18.97 -7.92 12.05
C ARG A 125 -19.50 -7.74 10.61
N LEU A 126 -18.92 -6.83 9.86
CA LEU A 126 -19.30 -6.60 8.45
C LEU A 126 -18.93 -7.78 7.56
N LEU A 127 -17.73 -8.34 7.74
CA LEU A 127 -17.27 -9.50 6.99
C LEU A 127 -18.07 -10.76 7.33
N GLN A 128 -18.43 -10.97 8.59
CA GLN A 128 -19.30 -12.09 9.01
C GLN A 128 -20.68 -12.01 8.34
N LYS A 129 -21.31 -10.82 8.34
CA LYS A 129 -22.59 -10.61 7.64
C LYS A 129 -22.47 -10.90 6.13
N TYR A 130 -21.35 -10.48 5.53
CA TYR A 130 -21.08 -10.77 4.12
C TYR A 130 -20.92 -12.27 3.87
N LEU A 131 -20.10 -12.96 4.67
CA LEU A 131 -19.87 -14.41 4.58
C LEU A 131 -21.18 -15.19 4.73
N HIS A 132 -22.03 -14.83 5.71
CA HIS A 132 -23.34 -15.44 5.91
C HIS A 132 -24.24 -15.27 4.67
N LYS A 133 -24.30 -14.05 4.09
CA LYS A 133 -25.05 -13.77 2.85
C LYS A 133 -24.54 -14.61 1.68
N GLN A 134 -23.23 -14.88 1.62
CA GLN A 134 -22.60 -15.70 0.58
C GLN A 134 -22.66 -17.21 0.88
N LYS A 135 -23.25 -17.63 2.01
CA LYS A 135 -23.26 -19.01 2.51
C LYS A 135 -21.85 -19.62 2.57
N LYS A 136 -20.88 -18.81 2.96
CA LYS A 136 -19.45 -19.18 2.97
C LYS A 136 -18.97 -19.34 4.42
N THR A 137 -18.54 -20.56 4.77
CA THR A 137 -18.12 -20.93 6.13
C THR A 137 -16.61 -21.07 6.28
N ALA A 138 -15.86 -21.21 5.19
CA ALA A 138 -14.42 -21.43 5.23
C ALA A 138 -13.66 -20.77 4.07
N GLY A 139 -12.36 -20.58 4.24
CA GLY A 139 -11.43 -20.10 3.23
C GLY A 139 -11.48 -18.59 2.97
N ALA A 140 -10.78 -18.11 1.93
CA ALA A 140 -10.59 -16.69 1.66
C ALA A 140 -11.92 -15.94 1.48
N VAL A 141 -12.08 -14.78 2.12
CA VAL A 141 -13.30 -13.95 2.05
C VAL A 141 -13.52 -13.38 0.65
N PHE A 142 -12.46 -12.86 0.04
CA PHE A 142 -12.54 -12.16 -1.26
C PHE A 142 -12.19 -13.09 -2.40
N THR A 143 -13.24 -13.66 -3.03
CA THR A 143 -13.10 -14.60 -4.13
C THR A 143 -13.78 -14.10 -5.40
N THR A 144 -13.33 -14.62 -6.54
CA THR A 144 -14.01 -14.50 -7.83
C THR A 144 -15.32 -15.30 -7.84
N ARG A 145 -16.09 -15.17 -8.92
CA ARG A 145 -17.29 -15.99 -9.11
C ARG A 145 -17.00 -17.49 -9.14
N THR A 146 -15.79 -17.88 -9.52
CA THR A 146 -15.33 -19.28 -9.56
C THR A 146 -14.76 -19.78 -8.22
N GLY A 147 -14.86 -19.00 -7.13
CA GLY A 147 -14.37 -19.37 -5.81
C GLY A 147 -12.87 -19.16 -5.59
N ARG A 148 -12.08 -18.80 -6.61
CA ARG A 148 -10.64 -18.52 -6.48
C ARG A 148 -10.42 -17.17 -5.81
N PRO A 149 -9.38 -16.98 -4.97
CA PRO A 149 -9.03 -15.67 -4.44
C PRO A 149 -8.88 -14.63 -5.55
N MET A 150 -9.34 -13.39 -5.30
CA MET A 150 -9.19 -12.31 -6.25
C MET A 150 -7.71 -11.97 -6.45
N ASP A 151 -7.27 -11.92 -7.69
CA ASP A 151 -5.92 -11.49 -8.04
C ASP A 151 -5.77 -9.95 -8.05
N ARG A 152 -4.52 -9.50 -8.09
CA ARG A 152 -4.17 -8.07 -8.07
C ARG A 152 -4.80 -7.30 -9.25
N SER A 153 -4.83 -7.90 -10.44
CA SER A 153 -5.33 -7.26 -11.66
C SER A 153 -6.84 -7.05 -11.61
N ASN A 154 -7.57 -8.06 -11.12
CA ASN A 154 -9.02 -7.98 -10.92
C ASN A 154 -9.38 -6.91 -9.88
N ILE A 155 -8.66 -6.85 -8.76
CA ILE A 155 -8.84 -5.84 -7.73
C ILE A 155 -8.55 -4.44 -8.29
N TRP A 156 -7.43 -4.27 -8.98
CA TRP A 156 -7.05 -2.99 -9.57
C TRP A 156 -8.11 -2.51 -10.57
N ARG A 157 -8.58 -3.39 -11.46
CA ARG A 157 -9.61 -3.06 -12.47
C ARG A 157 -10.93 -2.65 -11.79
N ALA A 158 -11.36 -3.40 -10.78
CA ALA A 158 -12.57 -3.09 -10.02
C ALA A 158 -12.46 -1.73 -9.30
N MET A 159 -11.32 -1.44 -8.68
CA MET A 159 -11.06 -0.15 -8.04
C MET A 159 -11.10 1.00 -9.05
N LYS A 160 -10.49 0.83 -10.23
CA LYS A 160 -10.48 1.87 -11.29
C LYS A 160 -11.88 2.15 -11.85
N ALA A 161 -12.76 1.18 -11.88
CA ALA A 161 -14.15 1.36 -12.32
C ALA A 161 -14.98 2.23 -11.35
N LEU A 162 -14.55 2.39 -10.09
CA LEU A 162 -15.22 3.26 -9.12
C LEU A 162 -14.86 4.74 -9.26
N CYS A 163 -13.73 5.07 -9.89
CA CYS A 163 -13.12 6.40 -9.84
C CYS A 163 -14.10 7.50 -10.27
N GLU A 164 -14.75 7.33 -11.42
CA GLU A 164 -15.69 8.30 -11.97
C GLU A 164 -16.90 8.49 -11.06
N ARG A 165 -17.54 7.38 -10.64
CA ARG A 165 -18.70 7.41 -9.73
C ARG A 165 -18.40 8.02 -8.37
N ALA A 166 -17.16 7.88 -7.91
CA ALA A 166 -16.70 8.42 -6.63
C ALA A 166 -16.18 9.87 -6.73
N GLY A 167 -16.00 10.40 -7.94
CA GLY A 167 -15.35 11.69 -8.15
C GLY A 167 -13.93 11.72 -7.59
N VAL A 168 -13.15 10.65 -7.84
CA VAL A 168 -11.77 10.52 -7.35
C VAL A 168 -10.82 10.29 -8.54
N ALA A 169 -9.72 11.04 -8.56
CA ALA A 169 -8.74 10.94 -9.62
C ALA A 169 -8.17 9.52 -9.74
N ARG A 170 -8.15 8.96 -10.96
CA ARG A 170 -7.70 7.58 -11.24
C ARG A 170 -6.27 7.32 -10.75
N GLY A 171 -5.39 8.34 -10.79
CA GLY A 171 -4.02 8.26 -10.30
C GLY A 171 -3.91 7.92 -8.81
N LYS A 172 -4.89 8.31 -8.00
CA LYS A 172 -4.93 8.07 -6.55
C LYS A 172 -5.49 6.70 -6.16
N VAL A 173 -6.24 6.03 -7.05
CA VAL A 173 -7.03 4.84 -6.69
C VAL A 173 -6.29 3.56 -7.07
N PHE A 174 -5.54 3.02 -6.12
CA PHE A 174 -4.85 1.72 -6.20
C PHE A 174 -4.60 1.16 -4.79
N PRO A 175 -4.44 -0.17 -4.63
CA PRO A 175 -4.41 -0.80 -3.31
C PRO A 175 -3.33 -0.26 -2.37
N HIS A 176 -2.16 0.11 -2.92
CA HIS A 176 -1.07 0.62 -2.09
C HIS A 176 -1.41 1.96 -1.45
N ASN A 177 -2.21 2.81 -2.13
CA ASN A 177 -2.65 4.09 -1.59
C ASN A 177 -3.65 3.95 -0.42
N LEU A 178 -4.45 2.88 -0.39
CA LEU A 178 -5.27 2.55 0.79
C LEU A 178 -4.40 2.17 2.00
N ARG A 179 -3.32 1.42 1.76
CA ARG A 179 -2.35 1.10 2.80
C ARG A 179 -1.57 2.33 3.26
N HIS A 180 -1.25 3.28 2.36
CA HIS A 180 -0.69 4.59 2.70
C HIS A 180 -1.64 5.37 3.62
N LEU A 181 -2.93 5.40 3.30
CA LEU A 181 -3.93 6.06 4.13
C LEU A 181 -3.99 5.45 5.53
N PHE A 182 -3.99 4.10 5.66
CA PHE A 182 -3.87 3.43 6.96
C PHE A 182 -2.62 3.90 7.72
N ALA A 183 -1.46 3.83 7.07
CA ALA A 183 -0.18 4.14 7.71
C ALA A 183 -0.11 5.59 8.20
N ARG A 184 -0.55 6.55 7.39
CA ARG A 184 -0.61 7.97 7.78
C ARG A 184 -1.61 8.23 8.90
N THR A 185 -2.78 7.59 8.83
CA THR A 185 -3.81 7.72 9.88
C THR A 185 -3.30 7.17 11.22
N TYR A 186 -2.67 5.98 11.18
CA TYR A 186 -2.07 5.38 12.37
C TYR A 186 -0.94 6.27 12.94
N TYR A 187 -0.01 6.70 12.10
CA TYR A 187 1.09 7.55 12.54
C TYR A 187 0.62 8.91 13.07
N ALA A 188 -0.42 9.49 12.49
CA ALA A 188 -1.00 10.74 12.99
C ALA A 188 -1.57 10.59 14.42
N ALA A 189 -2.15 9.43 14.73
CA ALA A 189 -2.73 9.14 16.04
C ALA A 189 -1.67 8.75 17.09
N GLU A 190 -0.77 7.83 16.73
CA GLU A 190 0.11 7.16 17.71
C GLU A 190 1.54 7.73 17.73
N LYS A 191 2.00 8.38 16.65
CA LYS A 191 3.37 8.93 16.47
C LYS A 191 4.49 7.90 16.66
N ASP A 192 4.17 6.60 16.68
CA ASP A 192 5.11 5.51 16.85
C ASP A 192 5.44 4.85 15.49
N LEU A 193 6.60 5.23 14.95
CA LEU A 193 7.08 4.72 13.66
C LEU A 193 7.53 3.25 13.73
N SER A 194 8.09 2.85 14.87
CA SER A 194 8.58 1.48 15.05
C SER A 194 7.42 0.49 15.08
N ARG A 195 6.41 0.78 15.88
CA ARG A 195 5.18 -0.03 15.95
C ARG A 195 4.44 -0.05 14.60
N LEU A 196 4.41 1.08 13.88
CA LEU A 196 3.85 1.11 12.53
C LEU A 196 4.63 0.19 11.57
N ALA A 197 5.97 0.18 11.63
CA ALA A 197 6.80 -0.71 10.81
C ALA A 197 6.47 -2.19 11.08
N ASP A 198 6.31 -2.56 12.35
CA ASP A 198 5.93 -3.93 12.76
C ASP A 198 4.54 -4.31 12.24
N LEU A 199 3.54 -3.45 12.43
CA LEU A 199 2.18 -3.66 11.92
C LEU A 199 2.16 -3.86 10.41
N LEU A 200 2.94 -3.07 9.67
CA LEU A 200 3.07 -3.18 8.23
C LEU A 200 3.94 -4.36 7.78
N GLY A 201 4.73 -4.96 8.68
CA GLY A 201 5.68 -6.02 8.37
C GLY A 201 6.82 -5.53 7.48
N HIS A 202 7.38 -4.37 7.81
CA HIS A 202 8.57 -3.82 7.17
C HIS A 202 9.82 -4.29 7.92
N SER A 203 10.76 -4.93 7.22
CA SER A 203 12.05 -5.33 7.77
C SER A 203 13.05 -4.17 7.90
N ASN A 204 12.75 -3.05 7.25
CA ASN A 204 13.56 -1.84 7.30
C ASN A 204 12.66 -0.64 7.59
N ILE A 205 12.89 0.01 8.73
CA ILE A 205 12.13 1.17 9.20
C ILE A 205 12.15 2.34 8.19
N ASN A 206 13.21 2.44 7.38
CA ASN A 206 13.28 3.44 6.32
C ASN A 206 12.18 3.29 5.26
N THR A 207 11.62 2.09 5.10
CA THR A 207 10.45 1.87 4.25
C THR A 207 9.19 2.49 4.85
N THR A 208 9.14 2.61 6.18
CA THR A 208 8.00 3.20 6.90
C THR A 208 8.11 4.73 6.97
N ARG A 209 9.33 5.30 6.92
CA ARG A 209 9.53 6.75 6.95
C ARG A 209 8.80 7.52 5.85
N ILE A 210 8.50 6.89 4.72
CA ILE A 210 7.70 7.52 3.65
C ILE A 210 6.31 7.95 4.12
N TYR A 211 5.77 7.33 5.17
CA TYR A 211 4.46 7.68 5.73
C TYR A 211 4.51 8.81 6.76
N THR A 212 5.72 9.22 7.18
CA THR A 212 5.94 10.36 8.07
C THR A 212 6.28 11.64 7.33
N ILE A 213 6.46 11.54 6.01
CA ILE A 213 6.73 12.71 5.18
C ILE A 213 5.45 13.54 5.13
N GLU A 214 5.50 14.72 5.73
CA GLU A 214 4.43 15.71 5.73
C GLU A 214 4.56 16.63 4.52
N SER A 215 3.50 17.38 4.21
CA SER A 215 3.58 18.39 3.15
C SER A 215 4.42 19.58 3.57
N GLY A 216 4.95 20.31 2.59
CA GLY A 216 5.72 21.54 2.86
C GLY A 216 4.93 22.57 3.66
N THR A 217 3.60 22.64 3.49
CA THR A 217 2.70 23.53 4.24
C THR A 217 2.63 23.18 5.73
N VAL A 218 2.66 21.89 6.08
CA VAL A 218 2.69 21.44 7.47
C VAL A 218 4.03 21.82 8.11
N HIS A 219 5.15 21.58 7.44
CA HIS A 219 6.47 21.97 7.92
C HIS A 219 6.60 23.49 8.11
N ALA A 220 6.14 24.29 7.14
CA ALA A 220 6.14 25.75 7.26
C ALA A 220 5.35 26.23 8.49
N ARG A 221 4.18 25.63 8.74
CA ARG A 221 3.37 25.95 9.92
C ARG A 221 4.06 25.52 11.22
N GLN A 222 4.72 24.37 11.25
CA GLN A 222 5.47 23.91 12.41
C GLN A 222 6.62 24.86 12.73
N ILE A 223 7.43 25.25 11.71
CA ILE A 223 8.53 26.19 11.85
C ILE A 223 8.02 27.56 12.34
N GLY A 224 6.90 28.07 11.78
CA GLY A 224 6.32 29.34 12.20
C GLY A 224 5.85 29.34 13.67
N ARG A 225 5.46 28.17 14.20
CA ARG A 225 5.07 28.03 15.62
C ARG A 225 6.24 27.99 16.59
N MET A 226 7.48 27.81 16.11
CA MET A 226 8.66 27.75 16.96
C MET A 226 9.01 29.10 17.63
N GLY A 227 8.48 30.23 17.08
CA GLY A 227 8.66 31.54 17.69
C GLY A 227 10.12 32.01 17.79
N LEU A 228 11.00 31.54 16.90
CA LEU A 228 12.45 31.88 16.93
C LEU A 228 12.79 33.20 16.24
N VAL A 229 11.81 33.86 15.62
CA VAL A 229 11.99 35.22 15.06
C VAL A 229 11.63 36.23 16.15
N ILE A 230 12.60 37.06 16.57
CA ILE A 230 12.51 37.96 17.73
C ILE A 230 12.39 39.43 17.28
N THR A 231 11.88 39.73 16.14
CA THR A 231 11.66 41.13 15.66
C THR A 231 10.21 41.38 15.40
#